data_071cf527242798d7b84aac4c6d4a9b14
#
_entry.id   071cf527242798d7b84aac4c6d4a9b14
#
_cell.length_a   1.000
_cell.length_b   1.000
_cell.length_c   1.000
_cell.angle_alpha   90.00
_cell.angle_beta   90.00
_cell.angle_gamma   90.00
#
_symmetry.space_group_name_H-M   'P 1'
#
loop_
_entity.id
_entity.type
_entity.pdbx_description
1 polymer ?
#
loop_
_entity_poly.entity_id
_entity_poly.type
_entity_poly.pdbx_seq_one_letter_code
_entity_poly.pdbx_strand_id
1 'polypeptide(L)'
;MTTHPPTPPDGSELSLLRLLLDAGRQFNSALAFDEIVQVVMDRVIAELRAERGALFVLNEDGVLSLASARGIDHREIAGSDFAVSRGLLDQVVSTREGVLTSNAMLDPRFAAFGSVSLHALRSILCVPVLFRGTLTGLLYVDNRIRDGLFDEGSLKLLQAIAEQAAGAIENARFDRMRREVIMVLANAIEARDAYTGGHVERVCRYSLATGRQLGLSSAEMHELEACAILHDVGKIGVPDAVLHKPGKLTPEERTVVEAHATLGGELVAPIGVSGRVKRGVAEHHEQFDGTGYPAGKRGTDIELYARIVAVADTWDAMTTDRPYRAARSAAVAAEELRRCAGTQFDPAVVEAFLAAHGAPGDR
;
A
#
# COMPACT_ATOMS: atom_id res chain seq x y z
N MET A 1 24.41 0.99 51.68
CA MET A 1 24.22 0.66 50.27
C MET A 1 24.32 1.95 49.48
N THR A 2 25.45 2.23 48.93
CA THR A 2 25.74 3.42 48.12
C THR A 2 25.33 3.10 46.69
N THR A 3 24.21 3.63 46.26
CA THR A 3 23.77 3.57 44.86
C THR A 3 24.64 4.52 44.03
N HIS A 4 25.53 3.97 43.25
CA HIS A 4 26.22 4.74 42.20
C HIS A 4 25.18 5.29 41.21
N PRO A 5 25.26 6.58 40.82
CA PRO A 5 24.46 7.09 39.73
C PRO A 5 24.84 6.34 38.44
N PRO A 6 23.84 6.09 37.54
CA PRO A 6 24.15 5.44 36.28
C PRO A 6 25.15 6.29 35.49
N THR A 7 26.16 5.63 34.96
CA THR A 7 27.17 6.24 34.07
C THR A 7 26.43 6.85 32.86
N PRO A 8 26.72 8.10 32.47
CA PRO A 8 26.10 8.67 31.28
C PRO A 8 26.45 7.79 30.07
N PRO A 9 25.48 7.60 29.14
CA PRO A 9 25.70 6.76 27.97
C PRO A 9 26.89 7.27 27.17
N ASP A 10 27.72 6.35 26.69
CA ASP A 10 28.85 6.60 25.81
C ASP A 10 28.34 7.32 24.53
N GLY A 11 29.18 8.16 23.93
CA GLY A 11 28.83 8.91 22.72
C GLY A 11 28.34 8.01 21.57
N SER A 12 28.78 6.75 21.54
CA SER A 12 28.34 5.72 20.62
C SER A 12 26.89 5.27 20.91
N GLU A 13 26.51 5.11 22.17
CA GLU A 13 25.16 4.75 22.59
C GLU A 13 24.14 5.87 22.30
N LEU A 14 24.53 7.12 22.54
CA LEU A 14 23.70 8.30 22.20
C LEU A 14 23.49 8.44 20.70
N SER A 15 24.50 8.13 19.90
CA SER A 15 24.40 8.13 18.43
C SER A 15 23.48 7.02 17.95
N LEU A 16 23.59 5.82 18.50
CA LEU A 16 22.70 4.70 18.22
C LEU A 16 21.25 5.02 18.60
N LEU A 17 21.03 5.61 19.78
CA LEU A 17 19.70 5.97 20.25
C LEU A 17 19.02 7.02 19.36
N ARG A 18 19.77 8.04 18.92
CA ARG A 18 19.28 9.03 17.95
C ARG A 18 18.91 8.39 16.61
N LEU A 19 19.78 7.54 16.11
CA LEU A 19 19.59 6.80 14.88
C LEU A 19 18.32 5.93 14.93
N LEU A 20 18.08 5.24 16.06
CA LEU A 20 16.89 4.43 16.28
C LEU A 20 15.62 5.28 16.40
N LEU A 21 15.67 6.44 17.06
CA LEU A 21 14.54 7.34 17.17
C LEU A 21 14.14 7.93 15.80
N ASP A 22 15.13 8.31 14.99
CA ASP A 22 14.89 8.83 13.64
C ASP A 22 14.37 7.73 12.69
N ALA A 23 14.92 6.52 12.78
CA ALA A 23 14.42 5.36 12.05
C ALA A 23 12.95 5.04 12.43
N GLY A 24 12.66 5.00 13.74
CA GLY A 24 11.29 4.74 14.21
C GLY A 24 10.27 5.78 13.75
N ARG A 25 10.65 7.07 13.69
CA ARG A 25 9.77 8.12 13.13
C ARG A 25 9.55 7.94 11.63
N GLN A 26 10.58 7.59 10.90
CA GLN A 26 10.55 7.40 9.46
C GLN A 26 9.75 6.15 9.06
N PHE A 27 9.91 5.05 9.80
CA PHE A 27 9.18 3.80 9.57
C PHE A 27 7.70 3.88 9.98
N ASN A 28 7.34 4.72 10.95
CA ASN A 28 5.95 4.93 11.39
C ASN A 28 5.22 6.02 10.60
N SER A 29 5.83 6.60 9.55
CA SER A 29 5.07 7.40 8.58
C SER A 29 4.09 6.48 7.83
N ALA A 30 2.95 7.02 7.37
CA ALA A 30 1.93 6.25 6.63
C ALA A 30 2.42 5.88 5.21
N LEU A 31 3.47 5.06 5.15
CA LEU A 31 4.09 4.59 3.92
C LEU A 31 3.50 3.25 3.50
N ALA A 32 3.43 3.00 2.20
CA ALA A 32 3.11 1.69 1.66
C ALA A 32 4.21 0.67 2.01
N PHE A 33 3.87 -0.63 2.02
CA PHE A 33 4.81 -1.70 2.35
C PHE A 33 6.13 -1.58 1.56
N ASP A 34 6.06 -1.37 0.25
CA ASP A 34 7.23 -1.27 -0.60
C ASP A 34 8.10 -0.04 -0.27
N GLU A 35 7.49 1.08 0.12
CA GLU A 35 8.20 2.29 0.54
C GLU A 35 8.92 2.06 1.88
N ILE A 36 8.27 1.40 2.84
CA ILE A 36 8.90 1.05 4.13
C ILE A 36 10.10 0.14 3.90
N VAL A 37 9.93 -0.89 3.10
CA VAL A 37 10.99 -1.84 2.75
C VAL A 37 12.19 -1.11 2.13
N GLN A 38 11.94 -0.17 1.21
CA GLN A 38 12.99 0.64 0.60
C GLN A 38 13.74 1.49 1.63
N VAL A 39 13.01 2.21 2.48
CA VAL A 39 13.60 3.05 3.54
C VAL A 39 14.46 2.22 4.49
N VAL A 40 13.97 1.06 4.91
CA VAL A 40 14.73 0.12 5.77
C VAL A 40 16.01 -0.31 5.07
N MET A 41 15.94 -0.74 3.82
CA MET A 41 17.11 -1.24 3.09
C MET A 41 18.13 -0.15 2.82
N ASP A 42 17.70 1.05 2.41
CA ASP A 42 18.61 2.18 2.21
C ASP A 42 19.34 2.56 3.50
N ARG A 43 18.63 2.52 4.63
CA ARG A 43 19.22 2.78 5.94
C ARG A 43 20.26 1.72 6.32
N VAL A 44 19.93 0.44 6.16
CA VAL A 44 20.83 -0.68 6.45
C VAL A 44 22.12 -0.58 5.65
N ILE A 45 22.03 -0.33 4.34
CA ILE A 45 23.19 -0.20 3.46
C ILE A 45 24.06 0.98 3.85
N ALA A 46 23.46 2.14 4.11
CA ALA A 46 24.20 3.36 4.47
C ALA A 46 24.94 3.21 5.78
N GLU A 47 24.28 2.74 6.84
CA GLU A 47 24.85 2.64 8.19
C GLU A 47 25.93 1.56 8.31
N LEU A 48 25.74 0.43 7.64
CA LEU A 48 26.70 -0.69 7.66
C LEU A 48 27.75 -0.60 6.57
N ARG A 49 27.64 0.35 5.64
CA ARG A 49 28.49 0.48 4.44
C ARG A 49 28.57 -0.85 3.68
N ALA A 50 27.45 -1.58 3.66
CA ALA A 50 27.37 -2.87 3.00
C ALA A 50 27.40 -2.72 1.48
N GLU A 51 27.99 -3.69 0.76
CA GLU A 51 27.97 -3.73 -0.71
C GLU A 51 26.56 -4.03 -1.20
N ARG A 52 25.89 -4.97 -0.56
CA ARG A 52 24.54 -5.41 -0.89
C ARG A 52 23.76 -5.73 0.38
N GLY A 53 22.44 -5.59 0.27
CA GLY A 53 21.53 -5.99 1.32
C GLY A 53 20.21 -6.50 0.75
N ALA A 54 19.52 -7.33 1.53
CA ALA A 54 18.20 -7.85 1.20
C ALA A 54 17.31 -7.97 2.43
N LEU A 55 16.03 -7.73 2.23
CA LEU A 55 14.97 -8.09 3.14
C LEU A 55 14.20 -9.29 2.57
N PHE A 56 14.17 -10.36 3.35
CA PHE A 56 13.32 -11.51 3.10
C PHE A 56 12.13 -11.47 4.04
N VAL A 57 10.94 -11.80 3.54
CA VAL A 57 9.71 -11.89 4.31
C VAL A 57 9.24 -13.33 4.34
N LEU A 58 8.85 -13.80 5.52
CA LEU A 58 8.29 -15.14 5.71
C LEU A 58 6.79 -15.08 5.40
N ASN A 59 6.33 -15.92 4.46
CA ASN A 59 4.91 -16.06 4.19
C ASN A 59 4.23 -17.01 5.21
N GLU A 60 2.91 -17.17 5.10
CA GLU A 60 2.11 -18.02 5.99
C GLU A 60 2.49 -19.50 5.91
N ASP A 61 3.00 -19.95 4.77
CA ASP A 61 3.47 -21.32 4.56
C ASP A 61 4.89 -21.56 5.11
N GLY A 62 5.50 -20.55 5.75
CA GLY A 62 6.86 -20.62 6.27
C GLY A 62 7.95 -20.54 5.21
N VAL A 63 7.62 -20.06 4.01
CA VAL A 63 8.57 -19.90 2.90
C VAL A 63 9.09 -18.46 2.89
N LEU A 64 10.44 -18.31 2.86
CA LEU A 64 11.07 -17.01 2.67
C LEU A 64 10.95 -16.55 1.22
N SER A 65 10.44 -15.35 1.04
CA SER A 65 10.42 -14.64 -0.25
C SER A 65 11.26 -13.37 -0.16
N LEU A 66 11.96 -13.04 -1.24
CA LEU A 66 12.72 -11.78 -1.34
C LEU A 66 11.74 -10.62 -1.51
N ALA A 67 11.70 -9.73 -0.55
CA ALA A 67 10.87 -8.53 -0.60
C ALA A 67 11.59 -7.37 -1.31
N SER A 68 12.91 -7.21 -1.03
CA SER A 68 13.75 -6.23 -1.72
C SER A 68 15.21 -6.62 -1.62
N ALA A 69 16.00 -6.29 -2.65
CA ALA A 69 17.45 -6.36 -2.63
C ALA A 69 18.03 -5.06 -3.20
N ARG A 70 19.05 -4.52 -2.54
CA ARG A 70 19.68 -3.26 -2.91
C ARG A 70 21.20 -3.32 -2.87
N GLY A 71 21.82 -2.57 -3.77
CA GLY A 71 23.27 -2.35 -3.81
C GLY A 71 23.68 -1.06 -3.07
N ILE A 72 25.00 -0.87 -2.94
CA ILE A 72 25.62 0.30 -2.34
C ILE A 72 25.28 1.61 -3.09
N ASP A 73 24.88 1.52 -4.33
CA ASP A 73 24.40 2.62 -5.16
C ASP A 73 22.91 2.93 -4.94
N HIS A 74 22.28 2.30 -3.96
CA HIS A 74 20.84 2.39 -3.64
C HIS A 74 19.91 1.95 -4.79
N ARG A 75 20.45 1.20 -5.79
CA ARG A 75 19.62 0.62 -6.85
C ARG A 75 19.10 -0.74 -6.43
N GLU A 76 17.89 -1.03 -6.92
CA GLU A 76 17.28 -2.34 -6.74
C GLU A 76 18.05 -3.39 -7.55
N ILE A 77 18.32 -4.53 -6.92
CA ILE A 77 18.95 -5.70 -7.55
C ILE A 77 17.81 -6.68 -7.88
N ALA A 78 17.70 -7.09 -9.14
CA ALA A 78 16.72 -8.10 -9.54
C ALA A 78 16.89 -9.38 -8.72
N GLY A 79 15.79 -10.00 -8.30
CA GLY A 79 15.81 -11.18 -7.43
C GLY A 79 16.62 -12.36 -8.03
N SER A 80 16.65 -12.51 -9.37
CA SER A 80 17.50 -13.48 -10.08
C SER A 80 19.00 -13.25 -9.91
N ASP A 81 19.40 -11.99 -9.67
CA ASP A 81 20.80 -11.58 -9.60
C ASP A 81 21.29 -11.47 -8.15
N PHE A 82 20.37 -11.53 -7.17
CA PHE A 82 20.70 -11.51 -5.77
C PHE A 82 20.91 -12.92 -5.23
N ALA A 83 22.12 -13.44 -5.44
CA ALA A 83 22.49 -14.76 -4.94
C ALA A 83 22.87 -14.70 -3.46
N VAL A 84 22.29 -15.59 -2.66
CA VAL A 84 22.51 -15.74 -1.22
C VAL A 84 22.62 -17.21 -0.85
N SER A 85 23.27 -17.50 0.28
CA SER A 85 23.35 -18.86 0.81
C SER A 85 22.06 -19.26 1.50
N ARG A 86 21.29 -20.18 0.90
CA ARG A 86 20.06 -20.72 1.51
C ARG A 86 20.33 -21.35 2.86
N GLY A 87 21.40 -22.14 2.99
CA GLY A 87 21.75 -22.78 4.28
C GLY A 87 21.99 -21.76 5.40
N LEU A 88 22.52 -20.56 5.08
CA LEU A 88 22.65 -19.48 6.05
C LEU A 88 21.28 -18.92 6.46
N LEU A 89 20.40 -18.68 5.50
CA LEU A 89 19.03 -18.22 5.80
C LEU A 89 18.28 -19.24 6.68
N ASP A 90 18.35 -20.54 6.31
CA ASP A 90 17.73 -21.63 7.05
C ASP A 90 18.27 -21.74 8.48
N GLN A 91 19.57 -21.48 8.67
CA GLN A 91 20.17 -21.41 10.01
C GLN A 91 19.53 -20.32 10.84
N VAL A 92 19.43 -19.08 10.33
CA VAL A 92 18.84 -17.95 11.08
C VAL A 92 17.34 -18.19 11.33
N VAL A 93 16.61 -18.79 10.39
CA VAL A 93 15.21 -19.18 10.57
C VAL A 93 15.05 -20.17 11.72
N SER A 94 15.92 -21.19 11.78
CA SER A 94 15.81 -22.28 12.77
C SER A 94 16.26 -21.87 14.17
N THR A 95 17.36 -21.11 14.25
CA THR A 95 17.94 -20.68 15.56
C THR A 95 17.30 -19.40 16.09
N ARG A 96 16.78 -18.55 15.20
CA ARG A 96 16.33 -17.16 15.49
C ARG A 96 17.43 -16.30 16.06
N GLU A 97 18.68 -16.63 15.77
CA GLU A 97 19.87 -15.90 16.20
C GLU A 97 20.54 -15.23 15.00
N GLY A 98 21.12 -14.06 15.23
CA GLY A 98 21.88 -13.37 14.20
C GLY A 98 23.16 -14.12 13.87
N VAL A 99 23.53 -14.12 12.60
CA VAL A 99 24.78 -14.70 12.09
C VAL A 99 25.70 -13.61 11.61
N LEU A 100 26.91 -13.61 12.16
CA LEU A 100 28.03 -12.76 11.75
C LEU A 100 29.17 -13.64 11.29
N THR A 101 29.75 -13.34 10.12
CA THR A 101 31.05 -13.92 9.70
C THR A 101 31.92 -12.86 9.05
N SER A 102 33.17 -12.84 9.47
CA SER A 102 34.20 -11.94 8.93
C SER A 102 34.77 -12.44 7.60
N ASN A 103 34.74 -13.75 7.38
CA ASN A 103 35.12 -14.39 6.10
C ASN A 103 34.35 -15.70 5.94
N ALA A 104 33.25 -15.64 5.18
CA ALA A 104 32.38 -16.79 4.99
C ALA A 104 33.05 -17.94 4.21
N MET A 105 34.06 -17.65 3.38
CA MET A 105 34.81 -18.68 2.63
C MET A 105 35.71 -19.53 3.53
N LEU A 106 36.15 -18.98 4.67
CA LEU A 106 37.02 -19.66 5.63
C LEU A 106 36.28 -20.13 6.88
N ASP A 107 35.02 -19.75 7.05
CA ASP A 107 34.23 -20.09 8.23
C ASP A 107 33.74 -21.55 8.15
N PRO A 108 34.16 -22.42 9.09
CA PRO A 108 33.77 -23.85 9.07
C PRO A 108 32.24 -24.07 9.09
N ARG A 109 31.47 -23.15 9.65
CA ARG A 109 30.01 -23.20 9.69
C ARG A 109 29.38 -23.22 8.30
N PHE A 110 30.08 -22.63 7.31
CA PHE A 110 29.60 -22.46 5.93
C PHE A 110 30.36 -23.31 4.91
N ALA A 111 31.34 -24.12 5.36
CA ALA A 111 32.12 -24.98 4.48
C ALA A 111 31.26 -25.97 3.66
N ALA A 112 30.13 -26.40 4.21
CA ALA A 112 29.17 -27.28 3.54
C ALA A 112 28.26 -26.55 2.54
N PHE A 113 28.23 -25.21 2.54
CA PHE A 113 27.36 -24.41 1.70
C PHE A 113 28.09 -23.99 0.42
N GLY A 114 28.01 -24.79 -0.63
CA GLY A 114 28.65 -24.52 -1.92
C GLY A 114 28.31 -23.15 -2.50
N SER A 115 27.16 -22.56 -2.14
CA SER A 115 26.73 -21.22 -2.54
C SER A 115 27.64 -20.10 -2.00
N VAL A 116 28.28 -20.26 -0.83
CA VAL A 116 29.19 -19.26 -0.26
C VAL A 116 30.42 -19.11 -1.14
N SER A 117 31.02 -20.23 -1.56
CA SER A 117 32.18 -20.24 -2.45
C SER A 117 31.80 -19.80 -3.87
N LEU A 118 30.65 -20.23 -4.38
CA LEU A 118 30.16 -19.90 -5.73
C LEU A 118 29.95 -18.39 -5.90
N HIS A 119 29.50 -17.69 -4.85
CA HIS A 119 29.19 -16.27 -4.90
C HIS A 119 30.28 -15.38 -4.33
N ALA A 120 31.45 -15.96 -3.96
CA ALA A 120 32.60 -15.25 -3.38
C ALA A 120 32.24 -14.37 -2.17
N LEU A 121 31.32 -14.85 -1.32
CA LEU A 121 30.84 -14.12 -0.16
C LEU A 121 31.97 -14.07 0.90
N ARG A 122 32.34 -12.87 1.33
CA ARG A 122 33.40 -12.64 2.32
C ARG A 122 32.79 -12.29 3.68
N SER A 123 32.35 -11.06 3.87
CA SER A 123 31.70 -10.66 5.11
C SER A 123 30.19 -10.77 4.95
N ILE A 124 29.54 -11.44 5.91
CA ILE A 124 28.07 -11.61 5.93
C ILE A 124 27.54 -11.27 7.31
N LEU A 125 26.40 -10.61 7.31
CA LEU A 125 25.61 -10.36 8.48
C LEU A 125 24.14 -10.62 8.16
N CYS A 126 23.48 -11.48 8.94
CA CYS A 126 22.08 -11.79 8.78
C CYS A 126 21.41 -11.87 10.16
N VAL A 127 20.27 -11.19 10.29
CA VAL A 127 19.50 -11.18 11.55
C VAL A 127 18.02 -11.49 11.30
N PRO A 128 17.34 -12.11 12.28
CA PRO A 128 15.91 -12.31 12.20
C PRO A 128 15.17 -10.99 12.40
N VAL A 129 14.09 -10.80 11.66
CA VAL A 129 13.09 -9.75 11.91
C VAL A 129 11.99 -10.37 12.76
N LEU A 130 11.89 -9.94 14.02
CA LEU A 130 10.98 -10.50 15.00
C LEU A 130 9.91 -9.49 15.38
N PHE A 131 8.65 -9.81 15.11
CA PHE A 131 7.51 -9.03 15.58
C PHE A 131 6.81 -9.76 16.73
N ARG A 132 6.85 -9.20 17.93
CA ARG A 132 6.28 -9.80 19.16
C ARG A 132 6.75 -11.24 19.39
N GLY A 133 8.03 -11.52 19.10
CA GLY A 133 8.64 -12.84 19.24
C GLY A 133 8.36 -13.82 18.10
N THR A 134 7.54 -13.44 17.12
CA THR A 134 7.29 -14.25 15.92
C THR A 134 8.26 -13.83 14.82
N LEU A 135 8.87 -14.81 14.15
CA LEU A 135 9.74 -14.55 13.00
C LEU A 135 8.88 -14.15 11.81
N THR A 136 9.10 -12.94 11.27
CA THR A 136 8.37 -12.39 10.13
C THR A 136 9.25 -12.22 8.91
N GLY A 137 10.56 -12.25 9.08
CA GLY A 137 11.51 -12.12 7.98
C GLY A 137 12.96 -12.18 8.43
N LEU A 138 13.87 -11.85 7.50
CA LEU A 138 15.30 -11.75 7.72
C LEU A 138 15.85 -10.49 7.07
N LEU A 139 16.73 -9.77 7.78
CA LEU A 139 17.59 -8.74 7.18
C LEU A 139 18.98 -9.34 6.93
N TYR A 140 19.44 -9.21 5.71
CA TYR A 140 20.68 -9.75 5.22
C TYR A 140 21.54 -8.64 4.59
N VAL A 141 22.82 -8.63 4.89
CA VAL A 141 23.82 -7.80 4.19
C VAL A 141 25.08 -8.60 3.93
N ASP A 142 25.74 -8.31 2.82
CA ASP A 142 27.04 -8.90 2.50
C ASP A 142 28.02 -7.90 1.89
N ASN A 143 29.28 -8.34 1.86
CA ASN A 143 30.34 -7.72 1.11
C ASN A 143 31.21 -8.82 0.45
N ARG A 144 31.42 -8.71 -0.85
CA ARG A 144 32.21 -9.67 -1.64
C ARG A 144 33.66 -9.22 -1.86
N ILE A 145 33.95 -7.96 -1.53
CA ILE A 145 35.25 -7.33 -1.80
C ILE A 145 36.14 -7.35 -0.56
N ARG A 146 35.57 -7.09 0.62
CA ARG A 146 36.31 -6.90 1.87
C ARG A 146 35.97 -7.98 2.89
N ASP A 147 37.04 -8.54 3.50
CA ASP A 147 36.94 -9.37 4.69
C ASP A 147 36.85 -8.48 5.95
N GLY A 148 36.20 -8.97 7.00
CA GLY A 148 36.15 -8.28 8.29
C GLY A 148 35.45 -6.93 8.29
N LEU A 149 34.53 -6.70 7.35
CA LEU A 149 33.79 -5.44 7.30
C LEU A 149 32.82 -5.31 8.47
N PHE A 150 32.19 -6.42 8.88
CA PHE A 150 31.20 -6.45 9.96
C PHE A 150 31.80 -7.02 11.24
N ASP A 151 31.39 -6.45 12.37
CA ASP A 151 31.78 -6.80 13.73
C ASP A 151 30.53 -6.96 14.63
N GLU A 152 30.76 -7.21 15.93
CA GLU A 152 29.66 -7.31 16.91
C GLU A 152 28.84 -6.01 17.04
N GLY A 153 29.48 -4.85 16.82
CA GLY A 153 28.77 -3.57 16.77
C GLY A 153 27.81 -3.50 15.58
N SER A 154 28.26 -3.96 14.42
CA SER A 154 27.45 -4.08 13.20
C SER A 154 26.27 -5.04 13.41
N LEU A 155 26.49 -6.16 14.11
CA LEU A 155 25.44 -7.11 14.46
C LEU A 155 24.35 -6.47 15.33
N LYS A 156 24.75 -5.80 16.41
CA LYS A 156 23.82 -5.10 17.30
C LYS A 156 23.06 -4.00 16.58
N LEU A 157 23.73 -3.26 15.71
CA LEU A 157 23.07 -2.21 14.91
C LEU A 157 22.03 -2.80 13.97
N LEU A 158 22.36 -3.86 13.23
CA LEU A 158 21.40 -4.50 12.31
C LEU A 158 20.21 -5.11 13.07
N GLN A 159 20.44 -5.73 14.23
CA GLN A 159 19.38 -6.22 15.11
C GLN A 159 18.44 -5.09 15.56
N ALA A 160 19.00 -3.96 16.00
CA ALA A 160 18.20 -2.82 16.43
C ALA A 160 17.37 -2.21 15.28
N ILE A 161 17.93 -2.15 14.06
CA ILE A 161 17.18 -1.73 12.88
C ILE A 161 16.06 -2.74 12.56
N ALA A 162 16.34 -4.05 12.63
CA ALA A 162 15.36 -5.10 12.39
C ALA A 162 14.19 -5.04 13.39
N GLU A 163 14.46 -4.80 14.68
CA GLU A 163 13.43 -4.62 15.70
C GLU A 163 12.53 -3.40 15.42
N GLN A 164 13.12 -2.28 15.04
CA GLN A 164 12.37 -1.07 14.70
C GLN A 164 11.53 -1.25 13.42
N ALA A 165 12.11 -1.91 12.42
CA ALA A 165 11.44 -2.16 11.14
C ALA A 165 10.31 -3.18 11.25
N ALA A 166 10.42 -4.16 12.16
CA ALA A 166 9.47 -5.27 12.29
C ALA A 166 8.02 -4.79 12.46
N GLY A 167 7.79 -3.84 13.36
CA GLY A 167 6.46 -3.27 13.59
C GLY A 167 5.89 -2.55 12.37
N ALA A 168 6.72 -1.76 11.68
CA ALA A 168 6.31 -1.02 10.50
C ALA A 168 6.00 -1.96 9.32
N ILE A 169 6.84 -2.97 9.10
CA ILE A 169 6.65 -3.99 8.07
C ILE A 169 5.35 -4.77 8.29
N GLU A 170 5.09 -5.22 9.53
CA GLU A 170 3.86 -5.94 9.84
C GLU A 170 2.61 -5.06 9.75
N ASN A 171 2.65 -3.82 10.22
CA ASN A 171 1.54 -2.89 10.06
C ASN A 171 1.21 -2.67 8.58
N ALA A 172 2.22 -2.42 7.74
CA ALA A 172 2.02 -2.26 6.30
C ALA A 172 1.49 -3.54 5.62
N ARG A 173 1.93 -4.73 6.09
CA ARG A 173 1.40 -6.02 5.63
C ARG A 173 -0.08 -6.19 6.00
N PHE A 174 -0.46 -5.84 7.24
CA PHE A 174 -1.86 -5.85 7.66
C PHE A 174 -2.73 -4.88 6.86
N ASP A 175 -2.24 -3.67 6.60
CA ASP A 175 -2.96 -2.68 5.80
C ASP A 175 -3.14 -3.14 4.36
N ARG A 176 -2.12 -3.78 3.78
CA ARG A 176 -2.21 -4.40 2.45
C ARG A 176 -3.25 -5.53 2.41
N MET A 177 -3.17 -6.48 3.37
CA MET A 177 -4.13 -7.58 3.46
C MET A 177 -5.57 -7.05 3.64
N ARG A 178 -5.76 -6.07 4.53
CA ARG A 178 -7.06 -5.43 4.73
C ARG A 178 -7.61 -4.85 3.43
N ARG A 179 -6.78 -4.16 2.65
CA ARG A 179 -7.13 -3.61 1.35
C ARG A 179 -7.52 -4.70 0.35
N GLU A 180 -6.74 -5.77 0.26
CA GLU A 180 -7.00 -6.90 -0.63
C GLU A 180 -8.33 -7.58 -0.29
N VAL A 181 -8.63 -7.79 0.99
CA VAL A 181 -9.92 -8.37 1.44
C VAL A 181 -11.08 -7.45 1.09
N ILE A 182 -10.96 -6.15 1.34
CA ILE A 182 -12.00 -5.17 0.98
C ILE A 182 -12.23 -5.15 -0.53
N MET A 183 -11.15 -5.20 -1.32
CA MET A 183 -11.23 -5.25 -2.78
C MET A 183 -11.94 -6.53 -3.27
N VAL A 184 -11.61 -7.70 -2.71
CA VAL A 184 -12.28 -8.96 -3.05
C VAL A 184 -13.77 -8.90 -2.73
N LEU A 185 -14.16 -8.34 -1.59
CA LEU A 185 -15.56 -8.17 -1.22
C LEU A 185 -16.29 -7.19 -2.14
N ALA A 186 -15.67 -6.07 -2.48
CA ALA A 186 -16.23 -5.11 -3.43
C ALA A 186 -16.43 -5.74 -4.83
N ASN A 187 -15.42 -6.46 -5.32
CA ASN A 187 -15.50 -7.19 -6.59
C ASN A 187 -16.56 -8.30 -6.57
N ALA A 188 -16.79 -8.97 -5.42
CA ALA A 188 -17.85 -9.97 -5.29
C ALA A 188 -19.26 -9.35 -5.38
N ILE A 189 -19.44 -8.12 -4.87
CA ILE A 189 -20.68 -7.37 -5.00
C ILE A 189 -20.84 -6.88 -6.45
N GLU A 190 -19.78 -6.37 -7.04
CA GLU A 190 -19.73 -5.97 -8.44
C GLU A 190 -20.05 -7.13 -9.39
N ALA A 191 -19.57 -8.34 -9.11
CA ALA A 191 -19.85 -9.53 -9.92
C ALA A 191 -21.35 -9.88 -10.00
N ARG A 192 -22.18 -9.36 -9.08
CA ARG A 192 -23.65 -9.43 -9.18
C ARG A 192 -24.22 -8.45 -10.21
N ASP A 193 -23.50 -7.36 -10.49
CA ASP A 193 -23.88 -6.39 -11.51
C ASP A 193 -23.21 -6.84 -12.83
N ALA A 194 -23.98 -7.34 -13.78
CA ALA A 194 -23.53 -8.06 -14.97
C ALA A 194 -22.56 -7.28 -15.91
N TYR A 195 -22.06 -6.11 -15.49
CA TYR A 195 -21.47 -5.11 -16.39
C TYR A 195 -19.99 -4.78 -16.15
N THR A 196 -19.36 -5.26 -15.09
CA THR A 196 -18.28 -4.43 -14.51
C THR A 196 -16.98 -5.15 -14.15
N GLY A 197 -16.52 -6.15 -14.88
CA GLY A 197 -15.19 -6.72 -14.60
C GLY A 197 -14.10 -5.63 -14.50
N GLY A 198 -13.55 -5.40 -13.27
CA GLY A 198 -12.49 -4.45 -12.98
C GLY A 198 -12.92 -2.97 -12.88
N HIS A 199 -14.20 -2.69 -12.72
CA HIS A 199 -14.70 -1.33 -12.53
C HIS A 199 -14.19 -0.71 -11.24
N VAL A 200 -14.27 -1.43 -10.12
CA VAL A 200 -13.79 -0.96 -8.81
C VAL A 200 -12.32 -0.53 -8.89
N GLU A 201 -11.46 -1.34 -9.50
CA GLU A 201 -10.03 -1.01 -9.69
C GLU A 201 -9.83 0.23 -10.55
N ARG A 202 -10.61 0.37 -11.63
CA ARG A 202 -10.51 1.54 -12.53
C ARG A 202 -10.98 2.81 -11.82
N VAL A 203 -12.14 2.78 -11.16
CA VAL A 203 -12.67 3.93 -10.39
C VAL A 203 -11.70 4.32 -9.28
N CYS A 204 -11.15 3.35 -8.55
CA CYS A 204 -10.14 3.59 -7.52
C CYS A 204 -8.90 4.28 -8.12
N ARG A 205 -8.34 3.77 -9.20
CA ARG A 205 -7.18 4.35 -9.89
C ARG A 205 -7.44 5.77 -10.35
N TYR A 206 -8.59 6.05 -10.96
CA TYR A 206 -9.00 7.37 -11.40
C TYR A 206 -9.16 8.34 -10.24
N SER A 207 -9.82 7.91 -9.17
CA SER A 207 -10.00 8.72 -7.96
C SER A 207 -8.68 9.09 -7.31
N LEU A 208 -7.76 8.13 -7.17
CA LEU A 208 -6.44 8.37 -6.57
C LEU A 208 -5.57 9.32 -7.42
N ALA A 209 -5.60 9.20 -8.75
CA ALA A 209 -4.88 10.15 -9.61
C ALA A 209 -5.44 11.57 -9.47
N THR A 210 -6.76 11.71 -9.38
CA THR A 210 -7.43 12.99 -9.15
C THR A 210 -7.10 13.56 -7.76
N GLY A 211 -7.09 12.70 -6.73
CA GLY A 211 -6.71 13.10 -5.37
C GLY A 211 -5.28 13.65 -5.28
N ARG A 212 -4.32 13.02 -5.97
CA ARG A 212 -2.94 13.53 -6.08
C ARG A 212 -2.91 14.91 -6.74
N GLN A 213 -3.66 15.11 -7.81
CA GLN A 213 -3.74 16.38 -8.53
C GLN A 213 -4.37 17.48 -7.66
N LEU A 214 -5.30 17.14 -6.78
CA LEU A 214 -5.88 18.03 -5.78
C LEU A 214 -4.98 18.29 -4.57
N GLY A 215 -3.83 17.62 -4.46
CA GLY A 215 -2.87 17.79 -3.37
C GLY A 215 -3.31 17.15 -2.05
N LEU A 216 -4.10 16.06 -2.10
CA LEU A 216 -4.50 15.33 -0.89
C LEU A 216 -3.29 14.73 -0.19
N SER A 217 -3.28 14.81 1.14
CA SER A 217 -2.28 14.17 2.00
C SER A 217 -2.35 12.65 1.91
N SER A 218 -1.28 11.95 2.31
CA SER A 218 -1.26 10.48 2.32
C SER A 218 -2.42 9.87 3.12
N ALA A 219 -2.79 10.46 4.25
CA ALA A 219 -3.93 10.02 5.06
C ALA A 219 -5.26 10.16 4.30
N GLU A 220 -5.47 11.31 3.64
CA GLU A 220 -6.66 11.55 2.81
C GLU A 220 -6.70 10.64 1.58
N MET A 221 -5.55 10.31 1.01
CA MET A 221 -5.45 9.36 -0.10
C MET A 221 -5.90 7.94 0.30
N HIS A 222 -5.55 7.46 1.50
CA HIS A 222 -6.03 6.18 2.02
C HIS A 222 -7.55 6.19 2.26
N GLU A 223 -8.09 7.31 2.78
CA GLU A 223 -9.53 7.47 2.94
C GLU A 223 -10.27 7.50 1.60
N LEU A 224 -9.75 8.23 0.62
CA LEU A 224 -10.30 8.29 -0.73
C LEU A 224 -10.28 6.91 -1.41
N GLU A 225 -9.19 6.14 -1.24
CA GLU A 225 -9.09 4.77 -1.74
C GLU A 225 -10.20 3.89 -1.16
N ALA A 226 -10.38 3.89 0.16
CA ALA A 226 -11.43 3.13 0.82
C ALA A 226 -12.84 3.57 0.33
N CYS A 227 -13.05 4.86 0.15
CA CYS A 227 -14.30 5.39 -0.40
C CYS A 227 -14.56 4.88 -1.83
N ALA A 228 -13.55 4.95 -2.71
CA ALA A 228 -13.67 4.52 -4.10
C ALA A 228 -13.92 3.00 -4.23
N ILE A 229 -13.27 2.18 -3.38
CA ILE A 229 -13.48 0.73 -3.37
C ILE A 229 -14.90 0.38 -2.88
N LEU A 230 -15.41 1.10 -1.88
CA LEU A 230 -16.64 0.76 -1.17
C LEU A 230 -17.87 1.55 -1.65
N HIS A 231 -17.74 2.44 -2.65
CA HIS A 231 -18.81 3.35 -3.03
C HIS A 231 -20.15 2.63 -3.33
N ASP A 232 -20.06 1.48 -3.97
CA ASP A 232 -21.19 0.67 -4.42
C ASP A 232 -21.52 -0.52 -3.49
N VAL A 233 -20.91 -0.64 -2.32
CA VAL A 233 -21.08 -1.78 -1.39
C VAL A 233 -22.55 -1.99 -1.00
N GLY A 234 -23.33 -0.94 -0.94
CA GLY A 234 -24.76 -1.00 -0.62
C GLY A 234 -25.63 -1.70 -1.67
N LYS A 235 -25.13 -1.93 -2.90
CA LYS A 235 -25.84 -2.74 -3.91
C LYS A 235 -26.11 -4.16 -3.45
N ILE A 236 -25.43 -4.64 -2.39
CA ILE A 236 -25.76 -5.92 -1.76
C ILE A 236 -27.23 -6.00 -1.29
N GLY A 237 -27.84 -4.86 -0.94
CA GLY A 237 -29.24 -4.76 -0.52
C GLY A 237 -30.23 -4.64 -1.66
N VAL A 238 -29.77 -4.47 -2.91
CA VAL A 238 -30.67 -4.36 -4.08
C VAL A 238 -31.07 -5.77 -4.54
N PRO A 239 -32.38 -6.06 -4.68
CA PRO A 239 -32.84 -7.35 -5.20
C PRO A 239 -32.39 -7.59 -6.66
N ASP A 240 -31.98 -8.83 -6.98
CA ASP A 240 -31.52 -9.21 -8.32
C ASP A 240 -32.55 -8.90 -9.41
N ALA A 241 -33.83 -9.07 -9.11
CA ALA A 241 -34.93 -8.75 -10.04
C ALA A 241 -34.95 -7.27 -10.46
N VAL A 242 -34.47 -6.37 -9.63
CA VAL A 242 -34.36 -4.94 -9.91
C VAL A 242 -32.99 -4.63 -10.54
N LEU A 243 -31.92 -5.18 -9.98
CA LEU A 243 -30.54 -4.93 -10.44
C LEU A 243 -30.33 -5.39 -11.89
N HIS A 244 -30.91 -6.56 -12.26
CA HIS A 244 -30.75 -7.15 -13.59
C HIS A 244 -31.94 -6.89 -14.51
N LYS A 245 -32.85 -5.96 -14.18
CA LYS A 245 -34.03 -5.71 -14.98
C LYS A 245 -33.65 -5.21 -16.37
N PRO A 246 -34.05 -5.91 -17.42
CA PRO A 246 -33.88 -5.41 -18.77
C PRO A 246 -34.84 -4.24 -19.05
N GLY A 247 -34.31 -3.04 -19.21
CA GLY A 247 -35.07 -1.85 -19.52
C GLY A 247 -35.11 -0.80 -18.42
N LYS A 248 -36.09 0.13 -18.53
CA LYS A 248 -36.19 1.24 -17.57
C LYS A 248 -36.79 0.79 -16.26
N LEU A 249 -36.22 1.27 -15.14
CA LEU A 249 -36.79 1.09 -13.82
C LEU A 249 -38.06 1.90 -13.63
N THR A 250 -39.01 1.36 -12.86
CA THR A 250 -40.16 2.16 -12.37
C THR A 250 -39.67 3.14 -11.30
N PRO A 251 -40.49 4.15 -10.94
CA PRO A 251 -40.12 5.05 -9.84
C PRO A 251 -39.82 4.31 -8.50
N GLU A 252 -40.60 3.28 -8.17
CA GLU A 252 -40.43 2.47 -6.97
C GLU A 252 -39.14 1.65 -7.03
N GLU A 253 -38.84 1.01 -8.14
CA GLU A 253 -37.58 0.26 -8.35
C GLU A 253 -36.38 1.20 -8.32
N ARG A 254 -36.52 2.40 -8.87
CA ARG A 254 -35.47 3.42 -8.80
C ARG A 254 -35.18 3.81 -7.36
N THR A 255 -36.19 4.02 -6.54
CA THR A 255 -36.02 4.28 -5.09
C THR A 255 -35.26 3.14 -4.41
N VAL A 256 -35.54 1.88 -4.76
CA VAL A 256 -34.83 0.70 -4.23
C VAL A 256 -33.37 0.72 -4.63
N VAL A 257 -33.04 1.07 -5.87
CA VAL A 257 -31.64 1.19 -6.31
C VAL A 257 -30.97 2.38 -5.63
N GLU A 258 -31.59 3.55 -5.57
CA GLU A 258 -31.03 4.76 -4.94
C GLU A 258 -30.70 4.56 -3.46
N ALA A 259 -31.43 3.68 -2.74
CA ALA A 259 -31.17 3.35 -1.36
C ALA A 259 -29.78 2.72 -1.11
N HIS A 260 -29.11 2.17 -2.15
CA HIS A 260 -27.78 1.58 -1.98
C HIS A 260 -26.75 2.59 -1.44
N ALA A 261 -26.86 3.87 -1.82
CA ALA A 261 -25.94 4.89 -1.36
C ALA A 261 -26.03 5.08 0.18
N THR A 262 -27.25 5.20 0.71
CA THR A 262 -27.47 5.27 2.17
C THR A 262 -27.03 3.99 2.88
N LEU A 263 -27.46 2.83 2.37
CA LEU A 263 -27.13 1.53 2.92
C LEU A 263 -25.61 1.30 2.90
N GLY A 264 -24.93 1.71 1.82
CA GLY A 264 -23.48 1.64 1.72
C GLY A 264 -22.79 2.41 2.86
N GLY A 265 -23.22 3.64 3.11
CA GLY A 265 -22.74 4.45 4.23
C GLY A 265 -22.99 3.81 5.61
N GLU A 266 -24.11 3.11 5.79
CA GLU A 266 -24.42 2.37 7.02
C GLU A 266 -23.54 1.11 7.17
N LEU A 267 -23.34 0.36 6.09
CA LEU A 267 -22.54 -0.87 6.09
C LEU A 267 -21.06 -0.62 6.38
N VAL A 268 -20.52 0.52 5.95
CA VAL A 268 -19.10 0.84 6.22
C VAL A 268 -18.86 1.44 7.60
N ALA A 269 -19.88 1.93 8.28
CA ALA A 269 -19.75 2.58 9.61
C ALA A 269 -19.12 1.67 10.68
N PRO A 270 -19.48 0.37 10.82
CA PRO A 270 -18.94 -0.51 11.85
C PRO A 270 -17.48 -0.91 11.66
N ILE A 271 -16.91 -0.80 10.45
CA ILE A 271 -15.53 -1.21 10.17
C ILE A 271 -14.48 -0.14 10.54
N GLY A 272 -14.89 0.91 11.24
CA GLY A 272 -13.98 1.92 11.79
C GLY A 272 -13.42 2.90 10.76
N VAL A 273 -14.06 3.05 9.58
CA VAL A 273 -13.71 4.10 8.62
C VAL A 273 -14.05 5.49 9.17
N SER A 274 -13.36 6.50 8.68
CA SER A 274 -13.64 7.88 9.09
C SER A 274 -15.04 8.34 8.67
N GLY A 275 -15.55 9.35 9.35
CA GLY A 275 -16.82 9.97 8.98
C GLY A 275 -16.82 10.52 7.55
N ARG A 276 -15.66 10.90 7.01
CA ARG A 276 -15.51 11.36 5.62
C ARG A 276 -15.72 10.21 4.63
N VAL A 277 -15.13 9.03 4.89
CA VAL A 277 -15.34 7.83 4.04
C VAL A 277 -16.81 7.43 4.06
N LYS A 278 -17.43 7.36 5.25
CA LYS A 278 -18.87 7.07 5.38
C LYS A 278 -19.73 8.02 4.52
N ARG A 279 -19.48 9.34 4.65
CA ARG A 279 -20.20 10.32 3.82
C ARG A 279 -19.86 10.19 2.34
N GLY A 280 -18.60 9.96 2.02
CA GLY A 280 -18.17 9.76 0.64
C GLY A 280 -18.94 8.63 -0.05
N VAL A 281 -19.09 7.50 0.63
CA VAL A 281 -19.88 6.35 0.15
C VAL A 281 -21.37 6.69 0.05
N ALA A 282 -21.93 7.38 1.04
CA ALA A 282 -23.36 7.70 1.04
C ALA A 282 -23.75 8.79 0.03
N GLU A 283 -22.82 9.65 -0.36
CA GLU A 283 -23.08 10.88 -1.13
C GLU A 283 -22.57 10.84 -2.57
N HIS A 284 -22.01 9.71 -3.04
CA HIS A 284 -21.37 9.65 -4.38
C HIS A 284 -22.34 9.83 -5.55
N HIS A 285 -23.65 9.83 -5.30
CA HIS A 285 -24.69 10.16 -6.26
C HIS A 285 -25.33 11.54 -6.02
N GLU A 286 -24.81 12.31 -5.07
CA GLU A 286 -25.20 13.72 -4.98
C GLU A 286 -24.70 14.49 -6.20
N GLN A 287 -25.47 15.46 -6.64
CA GLN A 287 -25.10 16.34 -7.77
C GLN A 287 -24.75 17.73 -7.26
N PHE A 288 -23.78 18.35 -7.87
CA PHE A 288 -23.24 19.63 -7.40
C PHE A 288 -24.29 20.75 -7.34
N ASP A 289 -25.33 20.67 -8.17
CA ASP A 289 -26.47 21.60 -8.18
C ASP A 289 -27.59 21.25 -7.18
N GLY A 290 -27.46 20.13 -6.44
CA GLY A 290 -28.42 19.68 -5.43
C GLY A 290 -29.59 18.85 -5.99
N THR A 291 -29.53 18.39 -7.24
CA THR A 291 -30.56 17.53 -7.83
C THR A 291 -30.27 16.04 -7.66
N GLY A 292 -29.22 15.70 -6.95
CA GLY A 292 -28.79 14.33 -6.67
C GLY A 292 -29.53 13.69 -5.50
N TYR A 293 -29.05 12.53 -5.07
CA TYR A 293 -29.57 11.77 -3.94
C TYR A 293 -28.43 11.24 -3.06
N PRO A 294 -28.70 10.85 -1.79
CA PRO A 294 -30.00 10.70 -1.12
C PRO A 294 -30.53 11.97 -0.44
N ALA A 295 -29.71 12.98 -0.17
CA ALA A 295 -30.09 14.12 0.68
C ALA A 295 -30.32 15.42 -0.12
N GLY A 296 -29.96 15.46 -1.42
CA GLY A 296 -30.03 16.67 -2.23
C GLY A 296 -29.03 17.74 -1.79
N LYS A 297 -27.86 17.34 -1.33
CA LYS A 297 -26.76 18.24 -0.95
C LYS A 297 -26.24 19.02 -2.13
N ARG A 298 -25.70 20.22 -1.88
CA ARG A 298 -25.27 21.12 -2.93
C ARG A 298 -23.84 21.60 -2.75
N GLY A 299 -23.13 21.74 -3.84
CA GLY A 299 -21.81 22.37 -3.86
C GLY A 299 -20.82 21.63 -2.95
N THR A 300 -20.10 22.39 -2.13
CA THR A 300 -19.09 21.86 -1.21
C THR A 300 -19.64 21.24 0.07
N ASP A 301 -20.98 21.24 0.27
CA ASP A 301 -21.63 20.49 1.36
C ASP A 301 -21.57 18.97 1.09
N ILE A 302 -21.36 18.56 -0.18
CA ILE A 302 -21.09 17.19 -0.57
C ILE A 302 -19.67 16.85 -0.19
N GLU A 303 -19.44 15.69 0.44
CA GLU A 303 -18.09 15.25 0.83
C GLU A 303 -17.15 15.22 -0.41
N LEU A 304 -15.92 15.70 -0.26
CA LEU A 304 -14.97 15.77 -1.37
C LEU A 304 -14.72 14.41 -2.02
N TYR A 305 -14.65 13.35 -1.22
CA TYR A 305 -14.44 11.99 -1.76
C TYR A 305 -15.61 11.54 -2.63
N ALA A 306 -16.84 11.88 -2.25
CA ALA A 306 -18.02 11.63 -3.08
C ALA A 306 -17.94 12.35 -4.42
N ARG A 307 -17.56 13.63 -4.41
CA ARG A 307 -17.41 14.43 -5.64
C ARG A 307 -16.35 13.86 -6.58
N ILE A 308 -15.23 13.35 -6.01
CA ILE A 308 -14.16 12.71 -6.79
C ILE A 308 -14.66 11.39 -7.39
N VAL A 309 -15.26 10.53 -6.56
CA VAL A 309 -15.76 9.21 -6.99
C VAL A 309 -16.84 9.37 -8.05
N ALA A 310 -17.77 10.33 -7.94
CA ALA A 310 -18.81 10.59 -8.92
C ALA A 310 -18.26 10.89 -10.32
N VAL A 311 -17.17 11.66 -10.43
CA VAL A 311 -16.51 11.93 -11.70
C VAL A 311 -15.81 10.67 -12.23
N ALA A 312 -15.10 9.93 -11.38
CA ALA A 312 -14.37 8.72 -11.75
C ALA A 312 -15.30 7.61 -12.21
N ASP A 313 -16.40 7.36 -11.49
CA ASP A 313 -17.41 6.37 -11.84
C ASP A 313 -18.09 6.72 -13.18
N THR A 314 -18.50 7.98 -13.35
CA THR A 314 -19.12 8.43 -14.62
C THR A 314 -18.15 8.31 -15.79
N TRP A 315 -16.86 8.63 -15.59
CA TRP A 315 -15.84 8.44 -16.60
C TRP A 315 -15.71 6.97 -17.00
N ASP A 316 -15.58 6.08 -16.03
CA ASP A 316 -15.50 4.64 -16.28
C ASP A 316 -16.74 4.13 -16.98
N ALA A 317 -17.90 4.58 -16.53
CA ALA A 317 -19.16 4.25 -17.16
C ALA A 317 -19.24 4.70 -18.64
N MET A 318 -18.62 5.81 -19.01
CA MET A 318 -18.59 6.30 -20.40
C MET A 318 -17.55 5.61 -21.27
N THR A 319 -16.39 5.28 -20.71
CA THR A 319 -15.20 4.83 -21.47
C THR A 319 -15.01 3.31 -21.48
N THR A 320 -15.91 2.56 -20.83
CA THR A 320 -15.91 1.09 -20.81
C THR A 320 -17.09 0.55 -21.61
N ASP A 321 -16.88 -0.55 -22.35
CA ASP A 321 -17.94 -1.25 -23.05
C ASP A 321 -18.96 -1.80 -22.08
N ARG A 322 -20.26 -1.60 -22.38
CA ARG A 322 -21.39 -2.18 -21.66
C ARG A 322 -22.22 -3.02 -22.63
N PRO A 323 -22.88 -4.10 -22.20
CA PRO A 323 -23.62 -4.99 -23.11
C PRO A 323 -24.57 -4.29 -24.06
N TYR A 324 -25.06 -3.12 -23.70
CA TYR A 324 -26.01 -2.35 -24.50
C TYR A 324 -25.42 -1.06 -25.10
N ARG A 325 -24.10 -0.80 -24.87
CA ARG A 325 -23.50 0.44 -25.33
C ARG A 325 -21.96 0.30 -25.44
N ALA A 326 -21.45 0.56 -26.64
CA ALA A 326 -20.01 0.66 -26.87
C ALA A 326 -19.39 1.83 -26.07
N ALA A 327 -18.13 1.68 -25.69
CA ALA A 327 -17.34 2.72 -25.04
C ALA A 327 -17.28 3.99 -25.90
N ARG A 328 -17.39 5.13 -25.24
CA ARG A 328 -17.10 6.43 -25.88
C ARG A 328 -15.60 6.68 -25.87
N SER A 329 -15.13 7.46 -26.83
CA SER A 329 -13.73 7.91 -26.80
C SER A 329 -13.47 8.81 -25.58
N ALA A 330 -12.21 8.85 -25.12
CA ALA A 330 -11.81 9.71 -24.02
C ALA A 330 -12.11 11.19 -24.29
N ALA A 331 -11.96 11.63 -25.53
CA ALA A 331 -12.28 13.01 -25.94
C ALA A 331 -13.77 13.35 -25.73
N VAL A 332 -14.66 12.45 -26.14
CA VAL A 332 -16.12 12.63 -25.97
C VAL A 332 -16.48 12.60 -24.46
N ALA A 333 -15.87 11.71 -23.69
CA ALA A 333 -16.10 11.64 -22.25
C ALA A 333 -15.59 12.93 -21.53
N ALA A 334 -14.45 13.46 -21.93
CA ALA A 334 -13.91 14.71 -21.39
C ALA A 334 -14.81 15.92 -21.69
N GLU A 335 -15.35 15.98 -22.90
CA GLU A 335 -16.30 17.05 -23.28
C GLU A 335 -17.58 16.96 -22.44
N GLU A 336 -18.10 15.76 -22.21
CA GLU A 336 -19.27 15.55 -21.37
C GLU A 336 -19.03 15.95 -19.91
N LEU A 337 -17.87 15.60 -19.33
CA LEU A 337 -17.51 16.05 -17.99
C LEU A 337 -17.45 17.58 -17.88
N ARG A 338 -16.84 18.26 -18.87
CA ARG A 338 -16.81 19.73 -18.92
C ARG A 338 -18.20 20.32 -19.02
N ARG A 339 -19.06 19.74 -19.84
CA ARG A 339 -20.44 20.18 -20.03
C ARG A 339 -21.27 20.09 -18.75
N CYS A 340 -21.03 19.06 -17.94
CA CYS A 340 -21.74 18.81 -16.69
C CYS A 340 -21.07 19.44 -15.47
N ALA A 341 -19.93 20.14 -15.64
CA ALA A 341 -19.27 20.87 -14.54
C ALA A 341 -20.18 22.02 -14.05
N GLY A 342 -20.33 22.13 -12.73
CA GLY A 342 -21.20 23.11 -12.06
C GLY A 342 -22.66 22.67 -11.94
N THR A 343 -23.06 21.56 -12.59
CA THR A 343 -24.38 20.95 -12.45
C THR A 343 -24.26 19.58 -11.77
N GLN A 344 -23.89 18.55 -12.50
CA GLN A 344 -23.71 17.21 -11.94
C GLN A 344 -22.39 17.13 -11.15
N PHE A 345 -21.31 17.72 -11.63
CA PHE A 345 -19.97 17.57 -11.08
C PHE A 345 -19.39 18.87 -10.54
N ASP A 346 -18.53 18.74 -9.53
CA ASP A 346 -17.70 19.83 -9.04
C ASP A 346 -16.70 20.27 -10.13
N PRO A 347 -16.73 21.55 -10.56
CA PRO A 347 -15.81 22.07 -11.58
C PRO A 347 -14.32 21.87 -11.23
N ALA A 348 -13.95 22.04 -9.97
CA ALA A 348 -12.56 21.89 -9.52
C ALA A 348 -12.11 20.41 -9.61
N VAL A 349 -13.01 19.47 -9.30
CA VAL A 349 -12.74 18.03 -9.42
C VAL A 349 -12.64 17.63 -10.89
N VAL A 350 -13.52 18.13 -11.76
CA VAL A 350 -13.46 17.86 -13.22
C VAL A 350 -12.13 18.36 -13.80
N GLU A 351 -11.69 19.56 -13.42
CA GLU A 351 -10.43 20.13 -13.90
C GLU A 351 -9.25 19.24 -13.44
N ALA A 352 -9.19 18.89 -12.16
CA ALA A 352 -8.15 18.02 -11.60
C ALA A 352 -8.16 16.62 -12.26
N PHE A 353 -9.33 16.04 -12.48
CA PHE A 353 -9.49 14.77 -13.17
C PHE A 353 -8.92 14.81 -14.59
N LEU A 354 -9.30 15.81 -15.37
CA LEU A 354 -8.86 15.97 -16.75
C LEU A 354 -7.36 16.30 -16.84
N ALA A 355 -6.81 17.03 -15.87
CA ALA A 355 -5.37 17.25 -15.76
C ALA A 355 -4.60 15.95 -15.48
N ALA A 356 -5.16 15.05 -14.67
CA ALA A 356 -4.55 13.76 -14.35
C ALA A 356 -4.70 12.73 -15.48
N HIS A 357 -5.79 12.78 -16.25
CA HIS A 357 -6.17 11.76 -17.23
C HIS A 357 -6.37 12.30 -18.65
N GLY A 358 -6.08 13.58 -18.87
CA GLY A 358 -6.23 14.24 -20.17
C GLY A 358 -5.55 13.47 -21.28
N ALA A 359 -6.19 13.39 -22.44
CA ALA A 359 -5.76 12.62 -23.60
C ALA A 359 -4.29 12.93 -23.95
N PRO A 360 -3.46 11.93 -24.30
CA PRO A 360 -2.15 12.17 -24.88
C PRO A 360 -2.35 12.79 -26.28
N GLY A 361 -2.42 14.12 -26.33
CA GLY A 361 -2.69 14.84 -27.59
C GLY A 361 -2.40 16.34 -27.56
N ASP A 362 -2.13 16.93 -26.39
CA ASP A 362 -1.85 18.36 -26.29
C ASP A 362 -0.55 18.64 -25.47
N ARG A 363 0.54 17.86 -25.74
CA ARG A 363 1.90 18.28 -25.35
C ARG A 363 2.83 18.10 -26.52
#